data_bf0c0c583ae46117cb7c855bfbfcad24
#
_entry.id   bf0c0c583ae46117cb7c855bfbfcad24
#
_cell.length_a   1.000
_cell.length_b   1.000
_cell.length_c   1.000
_cell.angle_alpha   90.00
_cell.angle_beta   90.00
_cell.angle_gamma   90.00
#
_symmetry.space_group_name_H-M   'P 1'
#
loop_
_entity.id
_entity.type
_entity.pdbx_description
1 polymer ?
#
loop_
_entity_poly.entity_id
_entity_poly.type
_entity_poly.pdbx_seq_one_letter_code
_entity_poly.pdbx_strand_id
1 'polypeptide(L)'
;DAALVTSLIKRAEDVGVIHIRIIGAVTKNQEGKELAELGDMVEAGAVAFSDDGHFDPSAKVLLSAYDYLVPFDKAIINHEEEPSLVEDGAMNEGHRSAMLGIKGRPIVAEDIAVARDIMLAEYAGAHVHVAHISSGRAVQLVREAKARGVRATTEVTPHHLTLTDECVDPRDSSTKVNPPLRTAKDVEAMVAGLLDGTIEMIVTDHSPHAPEEKDREYIYAPSGFPGLETALGVLLTDLVHTRKIPLATLIERMTYGPARVFKLNAGTLGEGAPADVTVIDPELEWT
;
A
#
# COMPACT_ATOMS: atom_id res chain seq x y z
N ASP A 1 4.59 12.53 16.38
CA ASP A 1 3.95 13.00 17.61
C ASP A 1 2.63 13.72 17.32
N ALA A 2 1.80 13.94 18.35
CA ALA A 2 0.48 14.56 18.26
C ALA A 2 0.53 16.00 17.71
N ALA A 3 1.55 16.76 18.05
CA ALA A 3 1.68 18.15 17.59
C ALA A 3 1.86 18.22 16.07
N LEU A 4 2.65 17.32 15.52
CA LEU A 4 2.84 17.19 14.07
C LEU A 4 1.54 16.75 13.38
N VAL A 5 0.82 15.75 13.91
CA VAL A 5 -0.48 15.30 13.38
C VAL A 5 -1.45 16.46 13.34
N THR A 6 -1.61 17.20 14.45
CA THR A 6 -2.48 18.37 14.53
C THR A 6 -2.10 19.45 13.52
N SER A 7 -0.80 19.74 13.38
CA SER A 7 -0.29 20.74 12.44
C SER A 7 -0.58 20.36 10.98
N LEU A 8 -0.40 19.08 10.63
CA LEU A 8 -0.67 18.58 9.28
C LEU A 8 -2.16 18.59 8.95
N ILE A 9 -3.02 18.20 9.89
CA ILE A 9 -4.48 18.28 9.71
C ILE A 9 -4.90 19.72 9.46
N LYS A 10 -4.44 20.65 10.31
CA LYS A 10 -4.76 22.06 10.14
C LYS A 10 -4.27 22.61 8.79
N ARG A 11 -3.04 22.27 8.39
CA ARG A 11 -2.54 22.67 7.07
C ARG A 11 -3.36 22.08 5.94
N ALA A 12 -3.79 20.82 6.06
CA ALA A 12 -4.65 20.19 5.06
C ALA A 12 -6.00 20.90 4.94
N GLU A 13 -6.58 21.35 6.05
CA GLU A 13 -7.82 22.14 6.06
C GLU A 13 -7.63 23.54 5.45
N ASP A 14 -6.50 24.19 5.74
CA ASP A 14 -6.21 25.56 5.28
C ASP A 14 -5.93 25.64 3.76
N VAL A 15 -5.28 24.64 3.18
CA VAL A 15 -4.78 24.69 1.79
C VAL A 15 -5.30 23.57 0.89
N GLY A 16 -5.88 22.52 1.47
CA GLY A 16 -6.37 21.36 0.74
C GLY A 16 -7.69 21.65 0.01
N VAL A 17 -7.85 21.01 -1.14
CA VAL A 17 -9.11 20.99 -1.89
C VAL A 17 -9.82 19.65 -1.82
N ILE A 18 -9.18 18.69 -1.11
CA ILE A 18 -9.68 17.34 -0.85
C ILE A 18 -9.50 17.01 0.62
N HIS A 19 -10.19 15.99 1.12
CA HIS A 19 -9.99 15.49 2.46
C HIS A 19 -8.68 14.71 2.58
N ILE A 20 -7.79 15.17 3.46
CA ILE A 20 -6.52 14.50 3.77
C ILE A 20 -6.62 13.88 5.15
N ARG A 21 -6.21 12.64 5.29
CA ARG A 21 -6.14 11.90 6.56
C ARG A 21 -4.69 11.56 6.87
N ILE A 22 -4.34 11.63 8.14
CA ILE A 22 -2.95 11.45 8.57
C ILE A 22 -2.76 10.06 9.16
N ILE A 23 -1.72 9.37 8.70
CA ILE A 23 -1.20 8.15 9.29
C ILE A 23 -0.05 8.53 10.21
N GLY A 24 -0.10 8.11 11.48
CA GLY A 24 0.96 8.37 12.46
C GLY A 24 2.10 7.37 12.33
N ALA A 25 3.29 7.71 12.83
CA ALA A 25 4.40 6.76 12.93
C ALA A 25 4.16 5.73 14.04
N VAL A 26 4.53 4.47 13.82
CA VAL A 26 4.50 3.42 14.86
C VAL A 26 5.61 3.65 15.88
N THR A 27 6.81 3.97 15.41
CA THR A 27 7.98 4.18 16.25
C THR A 27 8.52 5.61 16.17
N LYS A 28 9.25 6.02 17.21
CA LYS A 28 9.90 7.33 17.25
C LYS A 28 10.86 7.47 16.08
N ASN A 29 10.73 8.57 15.34
CA ASN A 29 11.52 8.87 14.14
C ASN A 29 11.49 7.75 13.07
N GLN A 30 10.55 6.83 13.15
CA GLN A 30 10.45 5.66 12.28
C GLN A 30 11.73 4.79 12.32
N GLU A 31 12.36 4.67 13.51
CA GLU A 31 13.61 3.92 13.68
C GLU A 31 13.41 2.43 14.05
N GLY A 32 12.17 1.97 14.20
CA GLY A 32 11.86 0.59 14.55
C GLY A 32 12.23 0.16 15.97
N LYS A 33 12.63 1.11 16.87
CA LYS A 33 13.22 0.79 18.18
C LYS A 33 12.26 0.99 19.35
N GLU A 34 11.62 2.16 19.41
CA GLU A 34 10.74 2.56 20.50
C GLU A 34 9.40 3.03 19.96
N LEU A 35 8.30 2.68 20.62
CA LEU A 35 6.99 3.17 20.24
C LEU A 35 6.92 4.69 20.31
N ALA A 36 6.24 5.28 19.33
CA ALA A 36 5.82 6.67 19.39
C ALA A 36 4.66 6.85 20.38
N GLU A 37 4.21 8.07 20.58
CA GLU A 37 3.07 8.41 21.45
C GLU A 37 1.74 8.11 20.71
N LEU A 38 1.46 6.82 20.49
CA LEU A 38 0.36 6.34 19.64
C LEU A 38 -1.01 6.87 20.10
N GLY A 39 -1.29 6.80 21.41
CA GLY A 39 -2.55 7.28 21.99
C GLY A 39 -2.80 8.76 21.75
N ASP A 40 -1.78 9.59 21.99
CA ASP A 40 -1.86 11.05 21.76
C ASP A 40 -2.07 11.38 20.28
N MET A 41 -1.47 10.61 19.38
CA MET A 41 -1.70 10.78 17.94
C MET A 41 -3.10 10.31 17.50
N VAL A 42 -3.67 9.30 18.15
CA VAL A 42 -5.08 8.92 17.92
C VAL A 42 -6.01 10.07 18.33
N GLU A 43 -5.79 10.66 19.52
CA GLU A 43 -6.56 11.81 19.99
C GLU A 43 -6.41 13.04 19.08
N ALA A 44 -5.20 13.22 18.51
CA ALA A 44 -4.93 14.28 17.52
C ALA A 44 -5.56 14.02 16.16
N GLY A 45 -6.11 12.83 15.89
CA GLY A 45 -6.85 12.52 14.65
C GLY A 45 -6.13 11.61 13.66
N ALA A 46 -5.05 10.92 14.05
CA ALA A 46 -4.45 9.89 13.20
C ALA A 46 -5.43 8.74 12.94
N VAL A 47 -5.56 8.33 11.68
CA VAL A 47 -6.52 7.29 11.27
C VAL A 47 -5.95 5.87 11.33
N ALA A 48 -4.64 5.73 11.20
CA ALA A 48 -3.86 4.49 11.24
C ALA A 48 -2.41 4.81 11.58
N PHE A 49 -1.56 3.79 11.64
CA PHE A 49 -0.14 3.93 11.98
C PHE A 49 0.75 3.15 11.02
N SER A 50 1.91 3.72 10.65
CA SER A 50 2.89 3.11 9.75
C SER A 50 4.29 3.68 9.97
N ASP A 51 5.32 2.85 9.84
CA ASP A 51 6.70 3.32 9.68
C ASP A 51 7.19 3.21 8.22
N ASP A 52 6.35 2.73 7.35
CA ASP A 52 6.47 2.61 5.89
C ASP A 52 7.89 2.71 5.32
N GLY A 53 8.48 1.57 5.00
CA GLY A 53 9.74 1.46 4.25
C GLY A 53 11.01 2.00 4.92
N HIS A 54 10.95 2.54 6.14
CA HIS A 54 12.12 3.08 6.81
C HIS A 54 12.89 2.03 7.60
N PHE A 55 12.26 1.41 8.57
CA PHE A 55 12.82 0.30 9.34
C PHE A 55 11.72 -0.68 9.69
N ASP A 56 11.98 -1.95 9.46
CA ASP A 56 11.07 -2.99 9.93
C ASP A 56 11.22 -3.11 11.45
N PRO A 57 10.18 -2.79 12.23
CA PRO A 57 10.22 -2.96 13.68
C PRO A 57 10.45 -4.42 14.03
N SER A 58 11.23 -4.69 15.08
CA SER A 58 11.34 -6.06 15.57
C SER A 58 9.96 -6.61 15.94
N ALA A 59 9.77 -7.92 15.81
CA ALA A 59 8.51 -8.57 16.19
C ALA A 59 8.03 -8.19 17.60
N LYS A 60 8.95 -7.92 18.53
CA LYS A 60 8.62 -7.46 19.89
C LYS A 60 8.01 -6.05 19.90
N VAL A 61 8.61 -5.13 19.17
CA VAL A 61 8.12 -3.72 19.09
C VAL A 61 6.77 -3.71 18.39
N LEU A 62 6.64 -4.46 17.30
CA LEU A 62 5.40 -4.56 16.54
C LEU A 62 4.27 -5.19 17.37
N LEU A 63 4.54 -6.28 18.09
CA LEU A 63 3.56 -6.87 19.01
C LEU A 63 3.10 -5.87 20.07
N SER A 64 4.03 -5.11 20.64
CA SER A 64 3.67 -4.08 21.64
C SER A 64 2.82 -2.96 21.03
N ALA A 65 3.07 -2.60 19.76
CA ALA A 65 2.25 -1.62 19.04
C ALA A 65 0.84 -2.16 18.79
N TYR A 66 0.71 -3.42 18.37
CA TYR A 66 -0.58 -4.07 18.20
C TYR A 66 -1.38 -4.10 19.50
N ASP A 67 -0.79 -4.61 20.58
CA ASP A 67 -1.44 -4.65 21.91
C ASP A 67 -1.91 -3.26 22.35
N TYR A 68 -1.07 -2.23 22.13
CA TYR A 68 -1.40 -0.86 22.52
C TYR A 68 -2.57 -0.28 21.71
N LEU A 69 -2.68 -0.61 20.41
CA LEU A 69 -3.67 -0.04 19.49
C LEU A 69 -5.02 -0.77 19.49
N VAL A 70 -5.12 -1.97 20.07
CA VAL A 70 -6.40 -2.72 20.17
C VAL A 70 -7.52 -1.88 20.78
N PRO A 71 -7.36 -1.18 21.93
CA PRO A 71 -8.44 -0.37 22.51
C PRO A 71 -8.89 0.80 21.65
N PHE A 72 -8.01 1.31 20.79
CA PHE A 72 -8.29 2.43 19.89
C PHE A 72 -8.88 1.97 18.55
N ASP A 73 -8.88 0.65 18.30
CA ASP A 73 -9.41 0.06 17.06
C ASP A 73 -8.75 0.66 15.79
N LYS A 74 -7.43 0.83 15.83
CA LYS A 74 -6.62 1.37 14.74
C LYS A 74 -5.79 0.28 14.10
N ALA A 75 -5.62 0.38 12.77
CA ALA A 75 -4.76 -0.51 12.00
C ALA A 75 -3.29 -0.08 12.08
N ILE A 76 -2.39 -1.06 12.05
CA ILE A 76 -0.99 -0.85 11.67
C ILE A 76 -0.88 -1.24 10.20
N ILE A 77 -0.32 -0.33 9.41
CA ILE A 77 -0.05 -0.47 7.98
C ILE A 77 1.44 -0.72 7.83
N ASN A 78 1.82 -1.88 7.33
CA ASN A 78 3.22 -2.22 7.16
C ASN A 78 3.60 -2.37 5.68
N HIS A 79 4.79 -1.82 5.36
CA HIS A 79 5.52 -2.16 4.16
C HIS A 79 6.21 -3.50 4.41
N GLU A 80 5.66 -4.55 3.81
CA GLU A 80 6.03 -5.92 4.16
C GLU A 80 7.30 -6.36 3.43
N GLU A 81 8.43 -6.23 4.08
CA GLU A 81 9.72 -6.61 3.53
C GLU A 81 10.63 -7.16 4.62
N GLU A 82 11.22 -8.34 4.41
CA GLU A 82 12.28 -8.88 5.28
C GLU A 82 13.64 -8.28 4.88
N PRO A 83 14.20 -7.33 5.66
CA PRO A 83 15.35 -6.56 5.22
C PRO A 83 16.61 -7.39 4.94
N SER A 84 16.78 -8.48 5.68
CA SER A 84 17.94 -9.37 5.54
C SER A 84 18.00 -10.12 4.20
N LEU A 85 16.88 -10.16 3.47
CA LEU A 85 16.78 -10.82 2.17
C LEU A 85 16.89 -9.87 0.99
N VAL A 86 16.59 -8.60 1.16
CA VAL A 86 16.52 -7.67 0.04
C VAL A 86 17.80 -6.88 -0.21
N GLU A 87 18.56 -6.58 0.85
CA GLU A 87 19.84 -5.87 0.78
C GLU A 87 19.84 -4.72 -0.26
N ASP A 88 20.71 -4.80 -1.28
CA ASP A 88 20.88 -3.87 -2.39
C ASP A 88 20.13 -4.29 -3.68
N GLY A 89 19.20 -5.25 -3.60
CA GLY A 89 18.37 -5.66 -4.73
C GLY A 89 17.52 -4.50 -5.27
N ALA A 90 17.38 -4.40 -6.59
CA ALA A 90 16.74 -3.26 -7.25
C ALA A 90 15.49 -3.60 -8.05
N MET A 91 15.21 -4.88 -8.29
CA MET A 91 14.05 -5.36 -9.04
C MET A 91 13.61 -6.74 -8.52
N ASN A 92 12.54 -7.30 -9.05
CA ASN A 92 12.11 -8.66 -8.72
C ASN A 92 13.19 -9.70 -9.03
N GLU A 93 13.50 -10.59 -8.09
CA GLU A 93 14.39 -11.71 -8.34
C GLU A 93 13.73 -12.73 -9.25
N GLY A 94 14.40 -13.09 -10.34
CA GLY A 94 13.88 -14.06 -11.30
C GLY A 94 14.65 -14.07 -12.63
N HIS A 95 13.99 -14.61 -13.63
CA HIS A 95 14.58 -14.72 -14.98
C HIS A 95 15.00 -13.35 -15.52
N ARG A 96 14.15 -12.32 -15.37
CA ARG A 96 14.41 -10.97 -15.90
C ARG A 96 15.62 -10.31 -15.22
N SER A 97 15.73 -10.38 -13.90
CA SER A 97 16.87 -9.82 -13.16
C SER A 97 18.19 -10.50 -13.54
N ALA A 98 18.17 -11.83 -13.70
CA ALA A 98 19.34 -12.58 -14.15
C ALA A 98 19.78 -12.19 -15.56
N MET A 99 18.84 -11.99 -16.49
CA MET A 99 19.14 -11.56 -17.85
C MET A 99 19.72 -10.13 -17.90
N LEU A 100 19.22 -9.24 -17.07
CA LEU A 100 19.68 -7.84 -17.02
C LEU A 100 20.95 -7.66 -16.18
N GLY A 101 21.36 -8.67 -15.40
CA GLY A 101 22.50 -8.58 -14.49
C GLY A 101 22.24 -7.63 -13.31
N ILE A 102 20.97 -7.39 -12.96
CA ILE A 102 20.55 -6.57 -11.82
C ILE A 102 20.25 -7.49 -10.65
N LYS A 103 20.79 -7.19 -9.46
CA LYS A 103 20.48 -7.95 -8.24
C LYS A 103 19.00 -7.87 -7.95
N GLY A 104 18.38 -9.03 -7.74
CA GLY A 104 16.97 -9.14 -7.45
C GLY A 104 16.65 -9.03 -5.95
N ARG A 105 15.38 -8.71 -5.66
CA ARG A 105 14.75 -8.83 -4.34
C ARG A 105 13.88 -10.09 -4.35
N PRO A 106 14.19 -11.09 -3.54
CA PRO A 106 13.40 -12.32 -3.48
C PRO A 106 11.96 -12.02 -3.04
N ILE A 107 10.97 -12.54 -3.76
CA ILE A 107 9.56 -12.34 -3.42
C ILE A 107 9.20 -12.87 -2.03
N VAL A 108 9.92 -13.89 -1.56
CA VAL A 108 9.74 -14.48 -0.23
C VAL A 108 10.02 -13.48 0.91
N ALA A 109 10.73 -12.38 0.66
CA ALA A 109 10.93 -11.32 1.65
C ALA A 109 9.60 -10.66 2.05
N GLU A 110 8.71 -10.42 1.09
CA GLU A 110 7.34 -9.96 1.34
C GLU A 110 6.52 -11.05 2.04
N ASP A 111 6.55 -12.29 1.55
CA ASP A 111 5.76 -13.39 2.11
C ASP A 111 6.05 -13.64 3.59
N ILE A 112 7.32 -13.58 4.00
CA ILE A 112 7.75 -13.78 5.39
C ILE A 112 7.24 -12.65 6.28
N ALA A 113 7.37 -11.40 5.84
CA ALA A 113 6.92 -10.25 6.60
C ALA A 113 5.38 -10.28 6.78
N VAL A 114 4.62 -10.52 5.71
CA VAL A 114 3.17 -10.70 5.76
C VAL A 114 2.76 -11.81 6.73
N ALA A 115 3.43 -12.98 6.65
CA ALA A 115 3.12 -14.10 7.55
C ALA A 115 3.39 -13.75 9.02
N ARG A 116 4.53 -13.10 9.31
CA ARG A 116 4.91 -12.63 10.65
C ARG A 116 3.85 -11.70 11.21
N ASP A 117 3.46 -10.70 10.44
CA ASP A 117 2.58 -9.63 10.91
C ASP A 117 1.15 -10.13 11.11
N ILE A 118 0.66 -11.00 10.24
CA ILE A 118 -0.62 -11.70 10.44
C ILE A 118 -0.59 -12.49 11.75
N MET A 119 0.49 -13.25 12.04
CA MET A 119 0.60 -14.05 13.28
C MET A 119 0.61 -13.17 14.53
N LEU A 120 1.31 -12.04 14.49
CA LEU A 120 1.36 -11.08 15.59
C LEU A 120 -0.01 -10.43 15.83
N ALA A 121 -0.67 -10.00 14.77
CA ALA A 121 -1.99 -9.40 14.85
C ALA A 121 -3.06 -10.41 15.31
N GLU A 122 -3.00 -11.67 14.85
CA GLU A 122 -3.86 -12.76 15.30
C GLU A 122 -3.71 -12.99 16.81
N TYR A 123 -2.47 -13.04 17.30
CA TYR A 123 -2.15 -13.22 18.72
C TYR A 123 -2.67 -12.06 19.59
N ALA A 124 -2.49 -10.82 19.14
CA ALA A 124 -2.93 -9.61 19.85
C ALA A 124 -4.44 -9.33 19.71
N GLY A 125 -5.13 -9.95 18.75
CA GLY A 125 -6.51 -9.58 18.39
C GLY A 125 -6.60 -8.21 17.71
N ALA A 126 -5.52 -7.76 17.07
CA ALA A 126 -5.34 -6.44 16.46
C ALA A 126 -5.70 -6.41 14.98
N HIS A 127 -5.64 -5.24 14.37
CA HIS A 127 -5.86 -5.02 12.94
C HIS A 127 -4.53 -4.81 12.22
N VAL A 128 -4.12 -5.76 11.37
CA VAL A 128 -3.01 -5.61 10.44
C VAL A 128 -3.52 -5.20 9.07
N HIS A 129 -2.86 -4.23 8.45
CA HIS A 129 -3.08 -3.84 7.07
C HIS A 129 -1.79 -4.00 6.27
N VAL A 130 -1.80 -4.87 5.29
CA VAL A 130 -0.66 -5.12 4.39
C VAL A 130 -0.68 -4.06 3.30
N ALA A 131 0.30 -3.17 3.30
CA ALA A 131 0.42 -2.10 2.31
C ALA A 131 0.81 -2.68 0.93
N HIS A 132 0.36 -2.02 -0.15
CA HIS A 132 0.75 -2.22 -1.56
C HIS A 132 1.22 -3.64 -1.90
N ILE A 133 0.42 -4.67 -1.54
CA ILE A 133 0.76 -6.08 -1.75
C ILE A 133 1.14 -6.38 -3.21
N SER A 134 2.18 -7.19 -3.42
CA SER A 134 2.69 -7.52 -4.75
C SER A 134 2.83 -9.03 -5.01
N SER A 135 2.92 -9.85 -3.95
CA SER A 135 3.10 -11.30 -4.04
C SER A 135 1.79 -12.06 -4.10
N GLY A 136 1.64 -12.96 -5.07
CA GLY A 136 0.48 -13.87 -5.12
C GLY A 136 0.40 -14.80 -3.90
N ARG A 137 1.54 -15.15 -3.30
CA ARG A 137 1.57 -15.93 -2.04
C ARG A 137 1.10 -15.09 -0.86
N ALA A 138 1.49 -13.82 -0.79
CA ALA A 138 1.02 -12.89 0.24
C ALA A 138 -0.51 -12.71 0.20
N VAL A 139 -1.11 -12.57 -0.99
CA VAL A 139 -2.58 -12.57 -1.15
C VAL A 139 -3.21 -13.82 -0.56
N GLN A 140 -2.60 -15.00 -0.81
CA GLN A 140 -3.12 -16.24 -0.25
C GLN A 140 -3.03 -16.27 1.28
N LEU A 141 -1.93 -15.76 1.88
CA LEU A 141 -1.77 -15.65 3.34
C LEU A 141 -2.85 -14.75 3.95
N VAL A 142 -3.13 -13.60 3.34
CA VAL A 142 -4.22 -12.71 3.79
C VAL A 142 -5.58 -13.39 3.67
N ARG A 143 -5.86 -14.09 2.56
CA ARG A 143 -7.12 -14.84 2.36
C ARG A 143 -7.32 -15.90 3.44
N GLU A 144 -6.29 -16.67 3.74
CA GLU A 144 -6.32 -17.70 4.79
C GLU A 144 -6.50 -17.10 6.19
N ALA A 145 -5.86 -15.96 6.47
CA ALA A 145 -6.03 -15.24 7.73
C ALA A 145 -7.47 -14.76 7.92
N LYS A 146 -8.06 -14.15 6.91
CA LYS A 146 -9.48 -13.73 6.91
C LYS A 146 -10.42 -14.92 7.14
N ALA A 147 -10.16 -16.06 6.51
CA ALA A 147 -10.97 -17.27 6.70
C ALA A 147 -10.92 -17.80 8.14
N ARG A 148 -9.85 -17.52 8.88
CA ARG A 148 -9.71 -17.82 10.33
C ARG A 148 -10.30 -16.74 11.24
N GLY A 149 -10.79 -15.63 10.69
CA GLY A 149 -11.35 -14.51 11.45
C GLY A 149 -10.31 -13.47 11.92
N VAL A 150 -9.09 -13.52 11.40
CA VAL A 150 -8.07 -12.50 11.69
C VAL A 150 -8.48 -11.18 11.01
N ARG A 151 -8.33 -10.07 11.69
CA ARG A 151 -8.55 -8.72 11.14
C ARG A 151 -7.35 -8.32 10.28
N ALA A 152 -7.19 -9.01 9.15
CA ALA A 152 -6.19 -8.71 8.14
C ALA A 152 -6.87 -8.05 6.94
N THR A 153 -6.36 -6.90 6.50
CA THR A 153 -6.78 -6.19 5.29
C THR A 153 -5.59 -5.88 4.42
N THR A 154 -5.80 -5.60 3.15
CA THR A 154 -4.69 -5.29 2.24
C THR A 154 -5.14 -4.40 1.09
N GLU A 155 -4.17 -3.81 0.44
CA GLU A 155 -4.31 -2.90 -0.70
C GLU A 155 -3.35 -3.27 -1.82
N VAL A 156 -3.65 -2.83 -3.03
CA VAL A 156 -2.80 -3.04 -4.21
C VAL A 156 -2.70 -1.77 -5.03
N THR A 157 -1.59 -1.58 -5.72
CA THR A 157 -1.38 -0.40 -6.55
C THR A 157 -1.79 -0.65 -8.01
N PRO A 158 -2.08 0.41 -8.81
CA PRO A 158 -2.32 0.27 -10.24
C PRO A 158 -1.17 -0.42 -10.97
N HIS A 159 0.07 -0.13 -10.61
CA HIS A 159 1.23 -0.71 -11.27
C HIS A 159 1.41 -2.20 -10.95
N HIS A 160 1.07 -2.68 -9.75
CA HIS A 160 1.08 -4.12 -9.44
C HIS A 160 -0.13 -4.87 -10.05
N LEU A 161 -1.11 -4.14 -10.59
CA LEU A 161 -2.25 -4.71 -11.33
C LEU A 161 -2.06 -4.75 -12.84
N THR A 162 -1.11 -3.97 -13.38
CA THR A 162 -1.00 -3.75 -14.84
C THR A 162 0.39 -3.97 -15.42
N LEU A 163 1.44 -3.78 -14.61
CA LEU A 163 2.83 -3.92 -15.07
C LEU A 163 3.49 -5.18 -14.50
N THR A 164 4.50 -5.66 -15.21
CA THR A 164 5.31 -6.81 -14.80
C THR A 164 6.80 -6.45 -14.80
N ASP A 165 7.63 -7.33 -14.22
CA ASP A 165 9.08 -7.20 -14.24
C ASP A 165 9.68 -7.18 -15.66
N GLU A 166 8.95 -7.64 -16.69
CA GLU A 166 9.33 -7.50 -18.08
C GLU A 166 9.40 -6.03 -18.56
N CYS A 167 8.70 -5.10 -17.87
CA CYS A 167 8.74 -3.67 -18.17
C CYS A 167 10.05 -3.00 -17.73
N VAL A 168 10.89 -3.67 -16.95
CA VAL A 168 12.15 -3.11 -16.45
C VAL A 168 13.16 -2.95 -17.59
N ASP A 169 13.58 -1.71 -17.83
CA ASP A 169 14.72 -1.36 -18.70
C ASP A 169 15.82 -0.76 -17.80
N PRO A 170 17.04 -1.32 -17.78
CA PRO A 170 18.14 -0.79 -16.94
C PRO A 170 18.58 0.64 -17.31
N ARG A 171 18.14 1.15 -18.48
CA ARG A 171 18.40 2.52 -18.94
C ARG A 171 17.31 3.51 -18.57
N ASP A 172 16.18 3.02 -18.03
CA ASP A 172 15.03 3.84 -17.64
C ASP A 172 14.57 3.44 -16.24
N SER A 173 14.84 4.30 -15.28
CA SER A 173 14.47 4.06 -13.89
C SER A 173 12.99 4.35 -13.58
N SER A 174 12.20 4.78 -14.56
CA SER A 174 10.77 5.11 -14.38
C SER A 174 9.94 3.95 -13.84
N THR A 175 10.38 2.70 -14.08
CA THR A 175 9.72 1.49 -13.57
C THR A 175 10.24 1.01 -12.22
N LYS A 176 11.21 1.74 -11.61
CA LYS A 176 11.75 1.35 -10.30
C LYS A 176 10.81 1.74 -9.18
N VAL A 177 10.28 0.75 -8.50
CA VAL A 177 9.32 0.88 -7.38
C VAL A 177 9.64 -0.16 -6.31
N ASN A 178 9.18 0.04 -5.09
CA ASN A 178 9.25 -0.91 -3.98
C ASN A 178 7.88 -1.05 -3.30
N PRO A 179 7.27 -2.24 -3.25
CA PRO A 179 7.76 -3.54 -3.78
C PRO A 179 8.02 -3.50 -5.30
N PRO A 180 8.99 -4.30 -5.82
CA PRO A 180 9.28 -4.30 -7.24
C PRO A 180 8.11 -4.88 -8.05
N LEU A 181 8.00 -4.47 -9.32
CA LEU A 181 7.09 -5.09 -10.27
C LEU A 181 7.37 -6.60 -10.34
N ARG A 182 6.34 -7.41 -10.20
CA ARG A 182 6.41 -8.87 -10.12
C ARG A 182 6.10 -9.53 -11.46
N THR A 183 5.96 -10.85 -11.45
CA THR A 183 5.64 -11.63 -12.64
C THR A 183 4.17 -11.48 -13.06
N ALA A 184 3.84 -11.84 -14.29
CA ALA A 184 2.45 -11.87 -14.78
C ALA A 184 1.53 -12.76 -13.90
N LYS A 185 2.07 -13.83 -13.32
CA LYS A 185 1.33 -14.71 -12.40
C LYS A 185 0.93 -13.98 -11.11
N ASP A 186 1.80 -13.10 -10.61
CA ASP A 186 1.50 -12.28 -9.43
C ASP A 186 0.45 -11.23 -9.76
N VAL A 187 0.55 -10.57 -10.92
CA VAL A 187 -0.49 -9.64 -11.43
C VAL A 187 -1.86 -10.33 -11.51
N GLU A 188 -1.92 -11.55 -12.06
CA GLU A 188 -3.16 -12.34 -12.10
C GLU A 188 -3.72 -12.61 -10.70
N ALA A 189 -2.85 -12.90 -9.72
CA ALA A 189 -3.25 -13.12 -8.34
C ALA A 189 -3.78 -11.83 -7.67
N MET A 190 -3.21 -10.65 -7.98
CA MET A 190 -3.72 -9.36 -7.52
C MET A 190 -5.12 -9.10 -8.06
N VAL A 191 -5.34 -9.29 -9.36
CA VAL A 191 -6.66 -9.12 -10.00
C VAL A 191 -7.70 -10.09 -9.39
N ALA A 192 -7.32 -11.35 -9.18
CA ALA A 192 -8.18 -12.34 -8.52
C ALA A 192 -8.53 -11.92 -7.08
N GLY A 193 -7.55 -11.40 -6.33
CA GLY A 193 -7.75 -10.90 -4.97
C GLY A 193 -8.69 -9.70 -4.88
N LEU A 194 -8.67 -8.80 -5.87
CA LEU A 194 -9.64 -7.72 -5.99
C LEU A 194 -11.06 -8.24 -6.23
N LEU A 195 -11.21 -9.24 -7.12
CA LEU A 195 -12.51 -9.79 -7.48
C LEU A 195 -13.16 -10.57 -6.34
N ASP A 196 -12.39 -11.37 -5.61
CA ASP A 196 -12.91 -12.19 -4.52
C ASP A 196 -13.04 -11.44 -3.18
N GLY A 197 -12.56 -10.18 -3.11
CA GLY A 197 -12.64 -9.34 -1.92
C GLY A 197 -11.52 -9.59 -0.90
N THR A 198 -10.52 -10.37 -1.23
CA THR A 198 -9.31 -10.53 -0.40
C THR A 198 -8.57 -9.20 -0.30
N ILE A 199 -8.48 -8.45 -1.42
CA ILE A 199 -7.91 -7.10 -1.49
C ILE A 199 -9.05 -6.09 -1.42
N GLU A 200 -9.06 -5.25 -0.40
CA GLU A 200 -10.15 -4.31 -0.13
C GLU A 200 -10.08 -3.03 -0.93
N MET A 201 -8.87 -2.58 -1.30
CA MET A 201 -8.73 -1.27 -1.90
C MET A 201 -7.58 -1.18 -2.89
N ILE A 202 -7.67 -0.15 -3.73
CA ILE A 202 -6.61 0.28 -4.62
C ILE A 202 -6.05 1.60 -4.11
N VAL A 203 -4.72 1.68 -4.00
CA VAL A 203 -3.97 2.85 -3.56
C VAL A 203 -2.93 3.21 -4.62
N THR A 204 -2.49 4.46 -4.64
CA THR A 204 -1.55 4.89 -5.70
C THR A 204 -0.10 4.66 -5.35
N ASP A 205 0.24 4.64 -4.07
CA ASP A 205 1.64 4.72 -3.63
C ASP A 205 2.37 5.88 -4.35
N HIS A 206 1.74 7.07 -4.33
CA HIS A 206 2.22 8.25 -5.04
C HIS A 206 3.52 8.77 -4.43
N SER A 207 4.64 8.41 -5.04
CA SER A 207 5.99 8.71 -4.56
C SER A 207 6.85 9.35 -5.66
N PRO A 208 6.55 10.62 -6.04
CA PRO A 208 7.27 11.30 -7.10
C PRO A 208 8.67 11.70 -6.67
N HIS A 209 9.60 11.62 -7.62
CA HIS A 209 10.98 12.08 -7.48
C HIS A 209 11.31 13.12 -8.53
N ALA A 210 12.29 13.97 -8.26
CA ALA A 210 12.75 14.94 -9.23
C ALA A 210 13.37 14.22 -10.46
N PRO A 211 13.21 14.79 -11.68
CA PRO A 211 13.75 14.16 -12.90
C PRO A 211 15.23 13.80 -12.79
N GLU A 212 16.04 14.67 -12.20
CA GLU A 212 17.47 14.44 -11.98
C GLU A 212 17.79 13.31 -11.01
N GLU A 213 16.86 12.95 -10.12
CA GLU A 213 17.01 11.79 -9.22
C GLU A 213 16.69 10.50 -9.96
N LYS A 214 15.75 10.54 -10.90
CA LYS A 214 15.39 9.42 -11.75
C LYS A 214 16.32 9.24 -12.94
N ASP A 215 17.00 10.30 -13.43
CA ASP A 215 18.00 10.24 -14.51
C ASP A 215 19.35 9.71 -13.99
N ARG A 216 19.32 8.44 -13.51
CA ARG A 216 20.47 7.69 -12.99
C ARG A 216 20.40 6.25 -13.45
N GLU A 217 21.51 5.54 -13.31
CA GLU A 217 21.50 4.09 -13.47
C GLU A 217 20.43 3.45 -12.59
N TYR A 218 19.72 2.49 -13.12
CA TYR A 218 18.55 1.85 -12.46
C TYR A 218 18.81 1.47 -11.00
N ILE A 219 20.00 0.91 -10.71
CA ILE A 219 20.36 0.46 -9.36
C ILE A 219 20.50 1.61 -8.34
N TYR A 220 20.87 2.81 -8.79
CA TYR A 220 21.09 3.99 -7.94
C TYR A 220 19.92 4.96 -7.92
N ALA A 221 18.96 4.84 -8.82
CA ALA A 221 17.78 5.67 -8.82
C ALA A 221 16.88 5.33 -7.62
N PRO A 222 16.18 6.32 -7.03
CA PRO A 222 15.21 6.04 -5.97
C PRO A 222 14.03 5.24 -6.50
N SER A 223 13.41 4.44 -5.63
CA SER A 223 12.16 3.74 -5.92
C SER A 223 10.98 4.68 -5.77
N GLY A 224 9.97 4.55 -6.63
CA GLY A 224 8.75 5.36 -6.62
C GLY A 224 8.55 6.17 -7.89
N PHE A 225 7.30 6.49 -8.16
CA PHE A 225 6.85 7.33 -9.27
C PHE A 225 5.47 7.95 -8.98
N PRO A 226 5.04 8.99 -9.74
CA PRO A 226 3.72 9.57 -9.56
C PRO A 226 2.61 8.61 -10.00
N GLY A 227 1.49 8.57 -9.26
CA GLY A 227 0.36 7.68 -9.54
C GLY A 227 -1.01 8.35 -9.45
N LEU A 228 -1.14 9.52 -8.79
CA LEU A 228 -2.46 10.13 -8.54
C LEU A 228 -3.21 10.49 -9.82
N GLU A 229 -2.53 11.08 -10.80
CA GLU A 229 -3.17 11.53 -12.04
C GLU A 229 -3.52 10.39 -12.99
N THR A 230 -2.74 9.31 -12.98
CA THR A 230 -2.83 8.23 -13.97
C THR A 230 -3.64 7.03 -13.48
N ALA A 231 -3.82 6.85 -12.17
CA ALA A 231 -4.39 5.64 -11.58
C ALA A 231 -5.73 5.25 -12.20
N LEU A 232 -6.69 6.17 -12.25
CA LEU A 232 -8.02 5.86 -12.78
C LEU A 232 -7.98 5.52 -14.27
N GLY A 233 -7.26 6.30 -15.08
CA GLY A 233 -7.14 6.09 -16.53
C GLY A 233 -6.50 4.74 -16.87
N VAL A 234 -5.39 4.38 -16.21
CA VAL A 234 -4.70 3.10 -16.40
C VAL A 234 -5.62 1.94 -16.02
N LEU A 235 -6.30 2.03 -14.87
CA LEU A 235 -7.19 0.95 -14.39
C LEU A 235 -8.44 0.79 -15.27
N LEU A 236 -9.01 1.88 -15.79
CA LEU A 236 -10.10 1.82 -16.78
C LEU A 236 -9.62 1.12 -18.05
N THR A 237 -8.48 1.53 -18.59
CA THR A 237 -7.92 1.00 -19.84
C THR A 237 -7.58 -0.48 -19.72
N ASP A 238 -6.78 -0.84 -18.69
CA ASP A 238 -6.17 -2.18 -18.62
C ASP A 238 -7.04 -3.24 -17.92
N LEU A 239 -7.98 -2.80 -17.08
CA LEU A 239 -8.81 -3.74 -16.32
C LEU A 239 -10.29 -3.68 -16.70
N VAL A 240 -10.89 -2.49 -16.83
CA VAL A 240 -12.34 -2.38 -17.09
C VAL A 240 -12.64 -2.59 -18.58
N HIS A 241 -11.99 -1.86 -19.48
CA HIS A 241 -12.21 -2.00 -20.93
C HIS A 241 -11.81 -3.38 -21.45
N THR A 242 -10.78 -3.97 -20.84
CA THR A 242 -10.40 -5.38 -21.14
C THR A 242 -11.31 -6.42 -20.46
N ARG A 243 -12.30 -5.97 -19.68
CA ARG A 243 -13.27 -6.82 -18.95
C ARG A 243 -12.65 -7.78 -17.94
N LYS A 244 -11.48 -7.46 -17.42
CA LYS A 244 -10.85 -8.22 -16.32
C LYS A 244 -11.59 -7.99 -15.01
N ILE A 245 -12.05 -6.74 -14.77
CA ILE A 245 -12.89 -6.40 -13.61
C ILE A 245 -14.10 -5.56 -14.03
N PRO A 246 -15.25 -5.63 -13.32
CA PRO A 246 -16.36 -4.71 -13.52
C PRO A 246 -16.02 -3.29 -13.06
N LEU A 247 -16.55 -2.26 -13.74
CA LEU A 247 -16.40 -0.85 -13.31
C LEU A 247 -16.88 -0.65 -11.86
N ALA A 248 -17.98 -1.28 -11.47
CA ALA A 248 -18.48 -1.17 -10.09
C ALA A 248 -17.47 -1.66 -9.05
N THR A 249 -16.75 -2.75 -9.35
CA THR A 249 -15.67 -3.25 -8.49
C THR A 249 -14.53 -2.24 -8.40
N LEU A 250 -14.11 -1.67 -9.53
CA LEU A 250 -13.07 -0.64 -9.52
C LEU A 250 -13.45 0.54 -8.62
N ILE A 251 -14.66 1.08 -8.81
CA ILE A 251 -15.13 2.22 -8.02
C ILE A 251 -15.24 1.85 -6.53
N GLU A 252 -15.77 0.68 -6.20
CA GLU A 252 -15.84 0.20 -4.82
C GLU A 252 -14.46 0.15 -4.17
N ARG A 253 -13.45 -0.40 -4.85
CA ARG A 253 -12.08 -0.53 -4.33
C ARG A 253 -11.34 0.81 -4.20
N MET A 254 -11.75 1.83 -4.94
CA MET A 254 -11.16 3.17 -4.86
C MET A 254 -11.92 4.12 -3.91
N THR A 255 -13.11 3.75 -3.43
CA THR A 255 -13.97 4.63 -2.62
C THR A 255 -14.44 4.00 -1.31
N TYR A 256 -15.41 3.11 -1.39
CA TYR A 256 -16.01 2.45 -0.22
C TYR A 256 -15.02 1.51 0.50
N GLY A 257 -14.16 0.82 -0.25
CA GLY A 257 -13.14 -0.08 0.30
C GLY A 257 -12.26 0.61 1.35
N PRO A 258 -11.48 1.65 0.98
CA PRO A 258 -10.65 2.39 1.94
C PRO A 258 -11.47 3.05 3.06
N ALA A 259 -12.64 3.61 2.75
CA ALA A 259 -13.50 4.23 3.75
C ALA A 259 -13.94 3.22 4.83
N ARG A 260 -14.30 2.01 4.44
CA ARG A 260 -14.69 0.92 5.36
C ARG A 260 -13.52 0.45 6.21
N VAL A 261 -12.34 0.23 5.61
CA VAL A 261 -11.16 -0.29 6.32
C VAL A 261 -10.69 0.67 7.40
N PHE A 262 -10.62 1.97 7.08
CA PHE A 262 -10.14 3.00 8.01
C PHE A 262 -11.27 3.74 8.73
N LYS A 263 -12.53 3.28 8.59
CA LYS A 263 -13.72 3.87 9.25
C LYS A 263 -13.89 5.35 8.96
N LEU A 264 -13.67 5.74 7.71
CA LEU A 264 -13.84 7.12 7.26
C LEU A 264 -15.31 7.41 6.93
N ASN A 265 -15.76 8.62 7.25
CA ASN A 265 -17.07 9.10 6.79
C ASN A 265 -16.98 9.54 5.32
N ALA A 266 -16.87 8.59 4.39
CA ALA A 266 -16.66 8.81 2.97
C ALA A 266 -17.09 7.57 2.16
N GLY A 267 -16.96 7.63 0.83
CA GLY A 267 -17.10 6.48 -0.07
C GLY A 267 -18.54 6.07 -0.38
N THR A 268 -19.53 6.88 -0.04
CA THR A 268 -20.94 6.62 -0.31
C THR A 268 -21.68 7.90 -0.71
N LEU A 269 -22.72 7.76 -1.54
CA LEU A 269 -23.66 8.82 -1.90
C LEU A 269 -25.02 8.68 -1.17
N GLY A 270 -25.04 7.91 -0.06
CA GLY A 270 -26.25 7.73 0.75
C GLY A 270 -26.74 9.04 1.38
N GLU A 271 -28.01 9.09 1.77
CA GLU A 271 -28.58 10.24 2.46
C GLU A 271 -27.84 10.53 3.79
N GLY A 272 -27.43 11.79 3.98
CA GLY A 272 -26.65 12.22 5.15
C GLY A 272 -25.12 12.03 5.03
N ALA A 273 -24.63 11.43 3.94
CA ALA A 273 -23.20 11.34 3.66
C ALA A 273 -22.62 12.69 3.18
N PRO A 274 -21.30 12.94 3.32
CA PRO A 274 -20.65 14.06 2.68
C PRO A 274 -20.90 14.06 1.16
N ALA A 275 -21.15 15.23 0.57
CA ALA A 275 -21.43 15.38 -0.85
C ALA A 275 -20.14 15.45 -1.70
N ASP A 276 -19.22 14.51 -1.47
CA ASP A 276 -18.00 14.36 -2.24
C ASP A 276 -18.32 13.53 -3.50
N VAL A 277 -18.62 14.23 -4.59
CA VAL A 277 -19.07 13.61 -5.83
C VAL A 277 -18.02 13.75 -6.92
N THR A 278 -17.60 12.63 -7.48
CA THR A 278 -16.74 12.57 -8.66
C THR A 278 -17.55 12.13 -9.88
N VAL A 279 -17.46 12.90 -10.96
CA VAL A 279 -18.06 12.56 -12.25
C VAL A 279 -16.96 12.08 -13.18
N ILE A 280 -17.14 10.88 -13.74
CA ILE A 280 -16.20 10.24 -14.66
C ILE A 280 -16.86 10.02 -16.03
N ASP A 281 -16.08 10.28 -17.09
CA ASP A 281 -16.40 9.77 -18.43
C ASP A 281 -15.43 8.63 -18.75
N PRO A 282 -15.87 7.37 -18.69
CA PRO A 282 -14.98 6.22 -18.89
C PRO A 282 -14.48 6.08 -20.34
N GLU A 283 -15.07 6.81 -21.29
CA GLU A 283 -14.67 6.78 -22.70
C GLU A 283 -13.78 7.98 -23.09
N LEU A 284 -13.50 8.90 -22.15
CA LEU A 284 -12.66 10.07 -22.43
C LEU A 284 -11.20 9.64 -22.58
N GLU A 285 -10.65 9.87 -23.76
CA GLU A 285 -9.23 9.67 -24.05
C GLU A 285 -8.42 10.92 -23.71
N TRP A 286 -7.27 10.73 -23.08
CA TRP A 286 -6.31 11.80 -22.79
C TRP A 286 -4.87 11.24 -22.80
N THR A 287 -3.88 12.11 -22.97
CA THR A 287 -2.45 11.79 -23.02
C THR A 287 -1.64 12.70 -22.09
#